data_5a161b83bb7853cde1107de60df60762
#
_entry.id   5a161b83bb7853cde1107de60df60762
#
_cell.length_a   1.000
_cell.length_b   1.000
_cell.length_c   1.000
_cell.angle_alpha   90.00
_cell.angle_beta   90.00
_cell.angle_gamma   90.00
#
_symmetry.space_group_name_H-M   'P 1'
#
loop_
_entity.id
_entity.type
_entity.pdbx_description
1 polymer ?
#
loop_
_entity_poly.entity_id
_entity_poly.type
_entity_poly.pdbx_seq_one_letter_code
_entity_poly.pdbx_strand_id
1 'polypeptide(L)'
;MIGALYSGLSGLLNFQKAIDVTSNNSANIDTIAYKYSRVTFKTAIEYMLTGSSTAKIGTGTMLNTIDRNMAQGPIENTGRYSDLAIAGSGFFAAADFRRNNDGELVKMDSYLTRVGKFEVLSNLNLVQGDVGLHILGIPSTIVNGDITKGAIPDPETMIGMSREEKAAFFDSLELIDLTDFRTMSGKATAAFEVFGTMATEVGPQPHVFELSSAADPRVSYKVRLTFDRQTDDLSTVFDDEKTYHWRLEVIEWSQGDNERPPITGDSGTVTFDKAGNIAFLNGGTGELLSFEINGETFQFSKAELLDASNYTDPSIQVIDTFYNGSGEIVKDGVVFEKLSKGTWLFRPALTDAKIGTTSFIGESGAEYTFDDEELNLLGGVLTFDENGRFDSLSMMKADGTLIPDIPTQIKWSLLDGTQQSMAINFRNILSGGSVQNDLQLLQDGGRATGSLRGLEFDNSGYLIGSYSNQKTATLAILPLVQMRVPEALSVSNLYSTAYNFDPEIQANNFTGVFEAGNGGTGLIEPYALEYSNVETAKEMTRLIIYQRALQLNARSVTTADAILQQAYELKRS
;
A
#
# COMPACT_ATOMS: atom_id res chain seq x y z
N MET A 1 59.82 -49.60 -10.52
CA MET A 1 59.22 -50.01 -9.24
C MET A 1 58.92 -48.80 -8.33
N ILE A 2 59.86 -47.89 -8.06
CA ILE A 2 59.67 -46.71 -7.25
C ILE A 2 58.53 -45.80 -7.83
N GLY A 3 58.46 -45.64 -9.17
CA GLY A 3 57.38 -44.88 -9.82
C GLY A 3 55.97 -45.44 -9.58
N ALA A 4 55.85 -46.80 -9.53
CA ALA A 4 54.56 -47.44 -9.22
C ALA A 4 54.10 -47.19 -7.76
N LEU A 5 55.08 -47.20 -6.82
CA LEU A 5 54.83 -46.85 -5.43
C LEU A 5 54.36 -45.39 -5.28
N TYR A 6 55.05 -44.44 -5.90
CA TYR A 6 54.62 -43.00 -5.87
C TYR A 6 53.29 -42.78 -6.53
N SER A 7 53.05 -43.41 -7.68
CA SER A 7 51.77 -43.32 -8.38
C SER A 7 50.61 -43.89 -7.54
N GLY A 8 50.84 -45.09 -6.93
CA GLY A 8 49.83 -45.68 -6.04
C GLY A 8 49.59 -44.87 -4.76
N LEU A 9 50.63 -44.32 -4.14
CA LEU A 9 50.53 -43.52 -2.94
C LEU A 9 49.82 -42.19 -3.22
N SER A 10 50.17 -41.51 -4.33
CA SER A 10 49.50 -40.27 -4.73
C SER A 10 48.01 -40.49 -5.01
N GLY A 11 47.68 -41.61 -5.70
CA GLY A 11 46.30 -42.01 -5.93
C GLY A 11 45.54 -42.28 -4.62
N LEU A 12 46.16 -43.00 -3.69
CA LEU A 12 45.56 -43.33 -2.40
C LEU A 12 45.22 -42.08 -1.60
N LEU A 13 46.14 -41.13 -1.44
CA LEU A 13 45.94 -39.89 -0.71
C LEU A 13 44.88 -38.98 -1.36
N ASN A 14 44.85 -38.91 -2.69
CA ASN A 14 43.93 -38.07 -3.40
C ASN A 14 42.49 -38.64 -3.41
N PHE A 15 42.32 -39.96 -3.56
CA PHE A 15 41.02 -40.59 -3.45
C PHE A 15 40.47 -40.60 -2.03
N GLN A 16 41.34 -40.63 -1.00
CA GLN A 16 40.91 -40.43 0.36
C GLN A 16 40.26 -39.04 0.54
N LYS A 17 40.91 -37.97 0.06
CA LYS A 17 40.34 -36.62 0.07
C LYS A 17 39.01 -36.52 -0.71
N ALA A 18 38.91 -37.24 -1.84
CA ALA A 18 37.68 -37.28 -2.62
C ALA A 18 36.54 -37.97 -1.85
N ILE A 19 36.86 -39.05 -1.12
CA ILE A 19 35.91 -39.72 -0.23
C ILE A 19 35.44 -38.77 0.87
N ASP A 20 36.38 -38.04 1.50
CA ASP A 20 36.06 -37.08 2.56
C ASP A 20 35.07 -36.00 2.07
N VAL A 21 35.34 -35.41 0.88
CA VAL A 21 34.46 -34.41 0.26
C VAL A 21 33.08 -34.99 -0.08
N THR A 22 33.05 -36.20 -0.69
CA THR A 22 31.78 -36.85 -1.07
C THR A 22 30.95 -37.24 0.16
N SER A 23 31.63 -37.70 1.22
CA SER A 23 30.97 -38.00 2.50
C SER A 23 30.41 -36.76 3.15
N ASN A 24 31.13 -35.62 3.09
CA ASN A 24 30.61 -34.34 3.58
C ASN A 24 29.40 -33.86 2.77
N ASN A 25 29.41 -34.02 1.43
CA ASN A 25 28.22 -33.72 0.61
C ASN A 25 27.03 -34.58 1.05
N SER A 26 27.23 -35.89 1.22
CA SER A 26 26.17 -36.82 1.64
C SER A 26 25.62 -36.51 3.03
N ALA A 27 26.49 -36.05 3.94
CA ALA A 27 26.06 -35.67 5.30
C ALA A 27 25.18 -34.38 5.32
N ASN A 28 25.34 -33.54 4.30
CA ASN A 28 24.62 -32.25 4.21
C ASN A 28 23.49 -32.26 3.17
N ILE A 29 22.89 -33.40 2.90
CA ILE A 29 21.84 -33.54 1.92
C ILE A 29 20.56 -32.76 2.34
N ASP A 30 20.24 -32.75 3.63
CA ASP A 30 19.09 -32.08 4.19
C ASP A 30 19.42 -30.68 4.76
N THR A 31 20.67 -30.22 4.55
CA THR A 31 21.08 -28.89 5.03
C THR A 31 20.57 -27.81 4.07
N ILE A 32 19.81 -26.85 4.59
CA ILE A 32 19.21 -25.73 3.82
C ILE A 32 20.32 -24.97 3.10
N ALA A 33 20.10 -24.70 1.79
CA ALA A 33 21.00 -23.95 0.91
C ALA A 33 22.44 -24.49 0.80
N TYR A 34 22.69 -25.72 1.21
CA TYR A 34 24.01 -26.31 1.05
C TYR A 34 24.34 -26.52 -0.44
N LYS A 35 25.61 -26.22 -0.79
CA LYS A 35 26.12 -26.36 -2.15
C LYS A 35 27.21 -27.43 -2.17
N TYR A 36 26.97 -28.50 -2.94
CA TYR A 36 27.94 -29.63 -2.99
C TYR A 36 29.28 -29.19 -3.55
N SER A 37 30.33 -29.81 -3.03
CA SER A 37 31.69 -29.62 -3.50
C SER A 37 32.13 -30.76 -4.41
N ARG A 38 32.88 -30.45 -5.47
CA ARG A 38 33.40 -31.42 -6.42
C ARG A 38 34.91 -31.36 -6.43
N VAL A 39 35.53 -32.53 -6.30
CA VAL A 39 36.98 -32.70 -6.42
C VAL A 39 37.38 -32.88 -7.88
N THR A 40 38.40 -32.15 -8.32
CA THR A 40 39.02 -32.32 -9.63
C THR A 40 40.49 -32.75 -9.46
N PHE A 41 40.95 -33.60 -10.36
CA PHE A 41 42.33 -34.12 -10.33
C PHE A 41 43.08 -33.65 -11.57
N LYS A 42 44.40 -33.53 -11.44
CA LYS A 42 45.33 -33.32 -12.54
C LYS A 42 46.45 -34.35 -12.48
N THR A 43 47.06 -34.63 -13.62
CA THR A 43 48.28 -35.46 -13.69
C THR A 43 49.41 -34.82 -12.90
N ALA A 44 50.12 -35.64 -12.13
CA ALA A 44 51.36 -35.23 -11.51
C ALA A 44 52.49 -35.14 -12.58
N ILE A 45 53.71 -34.84 -12.15
CA ILE A 45 54.82 -34.64 -13.05
C ILE A 45 55.03 -35.89 -13.93
N GLU A 46 55.25 -35.66 -15.22
CA GLU A 46 55.61 -36.69 -16.18
C GLU A 46 57.14 -36.67 -16.42
N TYR A 47 57.79 -37.82 -16.34
CA TYR A 47 59.20 -37.95 -16.70
C TYR A 47 59.31 -38.48 -18.13
N MET A 48 60.20 -37.86 -18.92
CA MET A 48 60.58 -38.36 -20.26
C MET A 48 61.50 -39.58 -20.14
N LEU A 49 61.17 -40.64 -20.86
CA LEU A 49 62.11 -41.76 -20.99
C LEU A 49 63.27 -41.31 -21.86
N THR A 50 64.47 -41.66 -21.42
CA THR A 50 65.76 -41.37 -22.12
C THR A 50 65.68 -41.83 -23.58
N GLY A 51 65.77 -40.88 -24.53
CA GLY A 51 65.84 -41.15 -25.95
C GLY A 51 64.57 -41.02 -26.77
N SER A 52 63.43 -40.66 -26.18
CA SER A 52 62.17 -40.43 -26.92
C SER A 52 61.41 -39.24 -26.39
N SER A 53 61.14 -38.26 -27.24
CA SER A 53 60.33 -37.09 -26.87
C SER A 53 58.82 -37.38 -26.70
N THR A 54 58.42 -38.59 -27.13
CA THR A 54 57.00 -39.03 -27.10
C THR A 54 56.67 -40.02 -25.98
N ALA A 55 57.69 -40.68 -25.36
CA ALA A 55 57.45 -41.63 -24.29
C ALA A 55 57.60 -40.95 -22.92
N LYS A 56 56.45 -40.73 -22.23
CA LYS A 56 56.39 -40.12 -20.89
C LYS A 56 55.79 -41.12 -19.90
N ILE A 57 56.33 -41.17 -18.69
CA ILE A 57 55.77 -41.93 -17.58
C ILE A 57 55.25 -40.92 -16.53
N GLY A 58 53.99 -41.01 -16.19
CA GLY A 58 53.35 -40.18 -15.14
C GLY A 58 53.72 -40.69 -13.74
N THR A 59 53.87 -39.83 -12.78
CA THR A 59 54.10 -40.09 -11.36
C THR A 59 52.84 -40.16 -10.50
N GLY A 60 51.70 -40.22 -11.14
CA GLY A 60 50.40 -40.32 -10.46
C GLY A 60 49.50 -39.11 -10.65
N THR A 61 48.63 -38.84 -9.67
CA THR A 61 47.67 -37.77 -9.69
C THR A 61 47.91 -36.76 -8.57
N MET A 62 47.48 -35.53 -8.78
CA MET A 62 47.45 -34.49 -7.77
C MET A 62 46.03 -33.94 -7.67
N LEU A 63 45.63 -33.51 -6.48
CA LEU A 63 44.41 -32.70 -6.31
C LEU A 63 44.63 -31.40 -7.09
N ASN A 64 43.67 -31.05 -7.94
CA ASN A 64 43.68 -29.78 -8.65
C ASN A 64 42.89 -28.72 -7.84
N THR A 65 41.58 -28.89 -7.72
CA THR A 65 40.71 -27.99 -6.99
C THR A 65 39.58 -28.75 -6.29
N ILE A 66 39.01 -28.13 -5.30
CA ILE A 66 37.72 -28.51 -4.73
C ILE A 66 36.76 -27.36 -5.03
N ASP A 67 36.02 -27.54 -6.11
CA ASP A 67 35.11 -26.50 -6.61
C ASP A 67 33.71 -26.70 -6.02
N ARG A 68 33.10 -25.60 -5.57
CA ARG A 68 31.71 -25.62 -5.11
C ARG A 68 30.79 -25.38 -6.29
N ASN A 69 29.71 -26.14 -6.38
CA ASN A 69 28.69 -25.95 -7.40
C ASN A 69 27.60 -25.04 -6.85
N MET A 70 27.52 -23.82 -7.37
CA MET A 70 26.53 -22.81 -6.97
C MET A 70 25.17 -22.93 -7.68
N ALA A 71 24.96 -24.01 -8.45
CA ALA A 71 23.66 -24.29 -9.06
C ALA A 71 22.56 -24.31 -7.98
N GLN A 72 21.39 -23.85 -8.37
CA GLN A 72 20.21 -23.82 -7.50
C GLN A 72 19.80 -25.23 -7.09
N GLY A 73 19.44 -25.39 -5.81
CA GLY A 73 18.80 -26.59 -5.28
C GLY A 73 17.29 -26.57 -5.48
N PRO A 74 16.57 -27.64 -5.13
CA PRO A 74 15.13 -27.65 -5.14
C PRO A 74 14.57 -26.62 -4.14
N ILE A 75 13.51 -25.92 -4.54
CA ILE A 75 12.78 -24.99 -3.67
C ILE A 75 11.51 -25.71 -3.22
N GLU A 76 11.27 -25.71 -1.92
CA GLU A 76 10.09 -26.34 -1.31
C GLU A 76 9.33 -25.34 -0.45
N ASN A 77 7.99 -25.38 -0.55
CA ASN A 77 7.12 -24.53 0.22
C ASN A 77 7.02 -25.00 1.68
N THR A 78 7.24 -24.10 2.63
CA THR A 78 7.20 -24.38 4.07
C THR A 78 5.96 -23.83 4.75
N GLY A 79 5.24 -22.89 4.10
CA GLY A 79 4.08 -22.21 4.66
C GLY A 79 4.39 -21.17 5.74
N ARG A 80 5.67 -20.90 6.05
CA ARG A 80 6.08 -19.86 7.00
C ARG A 80 6.42 -18.58 6.26
N TYR A 81 5.82 -17.45 6.65
CA TYR A 81 6.02 -16.15 6.01
C TYR A 81 7.47 -15.63 6.05
N SER A 82 8.24 -16.09 7.04
CA SER A 82 9.63 -15.70 7.25
C SER A 82 10.65 -16.57 6.51
N ASP A 83 10.20 -17.64 5.84
CA ASP A 83 11.05 -18.50 5.04
C ASP A 83 11.06 -17.97 3.60
N LEU A 84 12.26 -17.71 3.07
CA LEU A 84 12.49 -17.13 1.76
C LEU A 84 13.46 -17.96 0.94
N ALA A 85 13.17 -18.19 -0.32
CA ALA A 85 14.11 -18.79 -1.26
C ALA A 85 14.46 -17.81 -2.38
N ILE A 86 15.68 -17.94 -2.93
CA ILE A 86 16.06 -17.17 -4.13
C ILE A 86 15.92 -18.07 -5.35
N ALA A 87 14.96 -17.77 -6.22
CA ALA A 87 14.77 -18.43 -7.50
C ALA A 87 15.68 -17.79 -8.56
N GLY A 88 16.90 -18.28 -8.68
CA GLY A 88 17.92 -17.75 -9.58
C GLY A 88 19.23 -17.38 -8.90
N SER A 89 19.93 -16.36 -9.42
CA SER A 89 21.22 -15.89 -8.91
C SER A 89 21.05 -14.86 -7.80
N GLY A 90 22.06 -14.69 -6.94
CA GLY A 90 22.09 -13.69 -5.88
C GLY A 90 22.24 -14.30 -4.49
N PHE A 91 22.46 -13.45 -3.50
CA PHE A 91 22.63 -13.83 -2.10
C PHE A 91 21.94 -12.81 -1.21
N PHE A 92 21.45 -13.25 -0.07
CA PHE A 92 21.07 -12.36 1.01
C PHE A 92 22.32 -11.80 1.68
N ALA A 93 22.28 -10.51 2.04
CA ALA A 93 23.32 -9.88 2.84
C ALA A 93 23.03 -10.09 4.33
N ALA A 94 24.04 -10.49 5.08
CA ALA A 94 23.94 -10.69 6.52
C ALA A 94 25.19 -10.16 7.22
N ALA A 95 25.10 -9.87 8.52
CA ALA A 95 26.25 -9.46 9.31
C ALA A 95 26.17 -9.98 10.75
N ASP A 96 27.36 -10.13 11.35
CA ASP A 96 27.50 -10.31 12.78
C ASP A 96 27.49 -8.93 13.47
N PHE A 97 26.63 -8.78 14.46
CA PHE A 97 26.56 -7.57 15.27
C PHE A 97 26.92 -7.89 16.72
N ARG A 98 27.77 -7.08 17.29
CA ARG A 98 28.14 -7.19 18.71
C ARG A 98 27.81 -5.89 19.44
N ARG A 99 27.43 -6.05 20.70
CA ARG A 99 27.22 -4.88 21.55
C ARG A 99 28.57 -4.32 22.00
N ASN A 100 28.75 -3.02 21.78
CA ASN A 100 29.88 -2.29 22.34
C ASN A 100 29.68 -2.06 23.86
N ASN A 101 30.65 -1.42 24.51
CA ASN A 101 30.56 -1.10 25.94
C ASN A 101 29.40 -0.14 26.28
N ASP A 102 28.90 0.60 25.32
CA ASP A 102 27.80 1.56 25.46
C ASP A 102 26.43 0.89 25.19
N GLY A 103 26.41 -0.39 24.84
CA GLY A 103 25.21 -1.19 24.58
C GLY A 103 24.68 -1.10 23.14
N GLU A 104 25.35 -0.38 22.27
CA GLU A 104 24.97 -0.25 20.85
C GLU A 104 25.42 -1.49 20.03
N LEU A 105 24.62 -1.85 19.05
CA LEU A 105 24.96 -2.90 18.09
C LEU A 105 25.93 -2.36 17.02
N VAL A 106 27.12 -2.90 16.97
CA VAL A 106 28.16 -2.55 15.99
C VAL A 106 28.32 -3.71 15.01
N LYS A 107 28.24 -3.40 13.72
CA LYS A 107 28.52 -4.34 12.62
C LYS A 107 30.00 -4.74 12.65
N MET A 108 30.24 -6.03 12.72
CA MET A 108 31.59 -6.62 12.74
C MET A 108 31.96 -7.10 11.34
N ASP A 109 31.54 -8.29 10.99
CA ASP A 109 31.84 -8.91 9.72
C ASP A 109 30.57 -9.06 8.87
N SER A 110 30.73 -8.92 7.57
CA SER A 110 29.66 -9.10 6.60
C SER A 110 29.74 -10.46 5.93
N TYR A 111 28.59 -11.03 5.67
CA TYR A 111 28.43 -12.35 5.09
C TYR A 111 27.39 -12.33 3.97
N LEU A 112 27.55 -13.25 3.03
CA LEU A 112 26.53 -13.57 2.04
C LEU A 112 25.96 -14.96 2.35
N THR A 113 24.65 -15.12 2.25
CA THR A 113 24.01 -16.41 2.49
C THR A 113 22.90 -16.69 1.49
N ARG A 114 22.66 -17.97 1.22
CA ARG A 114 21.49 -18.47 0.49
C ARG A 114 20.42 -19.04 1.43
N VAL A 115 20.74 -19.15 2.71
CA VAL A 115 19.79 -19.63 3.71
C VAL A 115 18.76 -18.53 3.98
N GLY A 116 17.52 -18.79 3.59
CA GLY A 116 16.41 -17.87 3.80
C GLY A 116 15.50 -18.25 4.97
N LYS A 117 15.96 -19.07 5.90
CA LYS A 117 15.23 -19.38 7.13
C LYS A 117 15.40 -18.25 8.13
N PHE A 118 14.48 -17.29 8.06
CA PHE A 118 14.54 -16.10 8.89
C PHE A 118 13.58 -16.18 10.07
N GLU A 119 13.88 -15.40 11.10
CA GLU A 119 13.07 -15.25 12.31
C GLU A 119 13.09 -13.79 12.77
N VAL A 120 11.94 -13.32 13.23
CA VAL A 120 11.85 -12.02 13.89
C VAL A 120 11.99 -12.27 15.39
N LEU A 121 13.05 -11.76 15.98
CA LEU A 121 13.31 -11.89 17.40
C LEU A 121 12.33 -11.06 18.25
N SER A 122 12.32 -11.28 19.55
CA SER A 122 11.49 -10.49 20.49
C SER A 122 11.82 -8.99 20.50
N ASN A 123 13.04 -8.62 20.09
CA ASN A 123 13.47 -7.24 19.88
C ASN A 123 13.12 -6.71 18.48
N LEU A 124 12.34 -7.45 17.69
CA LEU A 124 11.88 -7.13 16.36
C LEU A 124 12.98 -7.00 15.27
N ASN A 125 14.16 -7.52 15.54
CA ASN A 125 15.22 -7.64 14.52
C ASN A 125 15.01 -8.89 13.68
N LEU A 126 15.26 -8.80 12.38
CA LEU A 126 15.24 -9.92 11.46
C LEU A 126 16.60 -10.62 11.46
N VAL A 127 16.61 -11.91 11.81
CA VAL A 127 17.83 -12.72 11.87
C VAL A 127 17.68 -14.03 11.13
N GLN A 128 18.82 -14.63 10.74
CA GLN A 128 18.86 -16.01 10.27
C GLN A 128 18.70 -16.95 11.48
N GLY A 129 17.59 -17.68 11.55
CA GLY A 129 17.19 -18.44 12.74
C GLY A 129 18.15 -19.53 13.19
N ASP A 130 18.95 -20.11 12.28
CA ASP A 130 19.87 -21.20 12.61
C ASP A 130 21.17 -20.73 13.28
N VAL A 131 21.64 -19.52 12.96
CA VAL A 131 22.96 -19.02 13.34
C VAL A 131 22.96 -17.64 13.98
N GLY A 132 21.82 -16.95 13.99
CA GLY A 132 21.67 -15.65 14.64
C GLY A 132 22.32 -14.48 13.90
N LEU A 133 22.73 -14.65 12.64
CA LEU A 133 23.20 -13.54 11.80
C LEU A 133 22.06 -12.57 11.51
N HIS A 134 22.31 -11.27 11.71
CA HIS A 134 21.35 -10.24 11.36
C HIS A 134 21.30 -10.06 9.85
N ILE A 135 20.10 -9.98 9.31
CA ILE A 135 19.89 -9.76 7.89
C ILE A 135 19.98 -8.26 7.59
N LEU A 136 20.78 -7.93 6.58
CA LEU A 136 20.97 -6.57 6.12
C LEU A 136 19.95 -6.24 5.04
N GLY A 137 19.39 -5.04 5.14
CA GLY A 137 18.46 -4.51 4.17
C GLY A 137 18.43 -2.99 4.18
N ILE A 138 17.42 -2.43 3.54
CA ILE A 138 17.17 -1.00 3.54
C ILE A 138 15.85 -0.79 4.30
N PRO A 139 15.91 -0.32 5.55
CA PRO A 139 14.70 -0.02 6.31
C PRO A 139 13.95 1.16 5.68
N SER A 140 12.64 1.13 5.80
CA SER A 140 11.82 2.30 5.50
C SER A 140 12.01 3.37 6.58
N THR A 141 11.73 4.61 6.21
CA THR A 141 11.81 5.74 7.14
C THR A 141 10.41 6.27 7.46
N ILE A 142 10.22 6.81 8.64
CA ILE A 142 8.97 7.46 9.02
C ILE A 142 9.14 8.96 8.82
N VAL A 143 8.42 9.53 7.85
CA VAL A 143 8.43 10.96 7.54
C VAL A 143 7.01 11.51 7.74
N ASN A 144 6.85 12.45 8.65
CA ASN A 144 5.53 13.05 8.98
C ASN A 144 4.44 12.00 9.30
N GLY A 145 4.83 10.90 9.97
CA GLY A 145 3.93 9.80 10.31
C GLY A 145 3.63 8.82 9.17
N ASP A 146 4.10 9.08 7.95
CA ASP A 146 4.02 8.14 6.83
C ASP A 146 5.27 7.26 6.75
N ILE A 147 5.07 5.98 6.53
CA ILE A 147 6.15 5.02 6.29
C ILE A 147 6.54 5.13 4.82
N THR A 148 7.73 5.67 4.58
CA THR A 148 8.28 5.84 3.24
C THR A 148 9.31 4.76 3.00
N LYS A 149 9.13 3.99 1.93
CA LYS A 149 10.07 2.92 1.57
C LYS A 149 11.44 3.48 1.24
N GLY A 150 12.50 2.77 1.63
CA GLY A 150 13.86 3.02 1.17
C GLY A 150 13.99 2.87 -0.34
N ALA A 151 15.09 3.33 -0.90
CA ALA A 151 15.34 3.26 -2.33
C ALA A 151 16.62 2.48 -2.64
N ILE A 152 16.56 1.62 -3.64
CA ILE A 152 17.73 0.98 -4.27
C ILE A 152 17.97 1.71 -5.59
N PRO A 153 19.23 2.06 -5.91
CA PRO A 153 19.55 2.64 -7.21
C PRO A 153 19.12 1.72 -8.35
N ASP A 154 18.69 2.32 -9.46
CA ASP A 154 18.35 1.56 -10.66
C ASP A 154 19.53 0.69 -11.13
N PRO A 155 19.27 -0.46 -11.77
CA PRO A 155 20.31 -1.41 -12.18
C PRO A 155 21.40 -0.77 -13.07
N GLU A 156 21.04 0.14 -13.96
CA GLU A 156 21.98 0.86 -14.83
C GLU A 156 22.91 1.77 -14.00
N THR A 157 22.33 2.50 -13.07
CA THR A 157 23.08 3.36 -12.13
C THR A 157 24.01 2.52 -11.26
N MET A 158 23.51 1.43 -10.66
CA MET A 158 24.32 0.54 -9.83
C MET A 158 25.49 -0.09 -10.61
N ILE A 159 25.26 -0.55 -11.83
CA ILE A 159 26.32 -1.13 -12.68
C ILE A 159 27.36 -0.07 -13.04
N GLY A 160 26.93 1.17 -13.29
CA GLY A 160 27.78 2.31 -13.64
C GLY A 160 28.62 2.89 -12.50
N MET A 161 28.28 2.57 -11.24
CA MET A 161 29.04 3.03 -10.06
C MET A 161 30.48 2.50 -10.05
N SER A 162 31.37 3.30 -9.47
CA SER A 162 32.74 2.87 -9.17
C SER A 162 32.74 1.75 -8.13
N ARG A 163 33.89 1.12 -7.91
CA ARG A 163 34.02 0.04 -6.94
C ARG A 163 33.82 0.54 -5.51
N GLU A 164 34.36 1.71 -5.23
CA GLU A 164 34.26 2.39 -3.94
C GLU A 164 32.81 2.77 -3.63
N GLU A 165 32.08 3.28 -4.62
CA GLU A 165 30.66 3.61 -4.47
C GLU A 165 29.80 2.38 -4.21
N LYS A 166 30.05 1.28 -4.91
CA LYS A 166 29.35 -0.01 -4.67
C LYS A 166 29.63 -0.54 -3.27
N ALA A 167 30.89 -0.47 -2.82
CA ALA A 167 31.27 -0.89 -1.48
C ALA A 167 30.58 -0.01 -0.43
N ALA A 168 30.63 1.30 -0.59
CA ALA A 168 29.96 2.24 0.30
C ALA A 168 28.42 2.01 0.36
N PHE A 169 27.80 1.67 -0.79
CA PHE A 169 26.39 1.33 -0.80
C PHE A 169 26.08 0.03 -0.05
N PHE A 170 26.92 -1.01 -0.23
CA PHE A 170 26.77 -2.23 0.56
C PHE A 170 26.95 -1.99 2.06
N ASP A 171 27.90 -1.14 2.42
CA ASP A 171 28.16 -0.80 3.83
C ASP A 171 27.06 0.06 4.45
N SER A 172 26.30 0.78 3.62
CA SER A 172 25.11 1.52 4.04
C SER A 172 23.89 0.64 4.31
N LEU A 173 23.95 -0.68 4.01
CA LEU A 173 22.90 -1.61 4.40
C LEU A 173 22.87 -1.75 5.91
N GLU A 174 21.70 -1.61 6.47
CA GLU A 174 21.44 -1.65 7.91
C GLU A 174 20.76 -2.94 8.31
N LEU A 175 20.79 -3.27 9.59
CA LEU A 175 19.97 -4.35 10.12
C LEU A 175 18.49 -3.97 10.00
N ILE A 176 17.65 -4.93 9.70
CA ILE A 176 16.21 -4.72 9.63
C ILE A 176 15.64 -4.76 11.05
N ASP A 177 15.37 -3.58 11.59
CA ASP A 177 14.71 -3.37 12.88
C ASP A 177 13.28 -2.87 12.67
N LEU A 178 12.32 -3.59 13.22
CA LEU A 178 10.89 -3.29 13.09
C LEU A 178 10.32 -2.58 14.33
N THR A 179 11.17 -2.13 15.25
CA THR A 179 10.75 -1.53 16.53
C THR A 179 9.89 -0.29 16.31
N ASP A 180 10.28 0.59 15.41
CA ASP A 180 9.58 1.83 15.11
C ASP A 180 8.29 1.61 14.30
N PHE A 181 8.15 0.45 13.68
CA PHE A 181 6.98 0.09 12.85
C PHE A 181 5.89 -0.68 13.61
N ARG A 182 5.99 -0.82 14.93
CA ARG A 182 4.94 -1.47 15.76
C ARG A 182 3.60 -0.79 15.63
N THR A 183 3.62 0.52 15.46
CA THR A 183 2.43 1.34 15.31
C THR A 183 2.55 2.26 14.10
N MET A 184 1.52 2.28 13.29
CA MET A 184 1.35 3.28 12.25
C MET A 184 0.59 4.46 12.84
N SER A 185 1.16 5.65 12.78
CA SER A 185 0.52 6.87 13.27
C SER A 185 -0.78 7.16 12.50
N GLY A 186 -1.76 7.68 13.22
CA GLY A 186 -2.95 8.25 12.61
C GLY A 186 -2.58 9.44 11.74
N LYS A 187 -3.43 9.73 10.76
CA LYS A 187 -3.26 10.86 9.86
C LYS A 187 -4.60 11.50 9.59
N ALA A 188 -4.62 12.83 9.63
CA ALA A 188 -5.80 13.61 9.26
C ALA A 188 -6.21 13.35 7.81
N THR A 189 -7.51 13.41 7.55
CA THR A 189 -8.03 13.44 6.19
C THR A 189 -7.53 14.69 5.48
N ALA A 190 -6.89 14.52 4.32
CA ALA A 190 -6.26 15.62 3.59
C ALA A 190 -7.15 16.22 2.52
N ALA A 191 -8.09 15.43 1.99
CA ALA A 191 -9.01 15.87 0.96
C ALA A 191 -10.33 15.10 1.01
N PHE A 192 -11.38 15.71 0.48
CA PHE A 192 -12.61 15.00 0.15
C PHE A 192 -13.20 15.50 -1.16
N GLU A 193 -13.88 14.60 -1.83
CA GLU A 193 -14.62 14.86 -3.05
C GLU A 193 -16.05 14.38 -2.89
N VAL A 194 -17.01 15.20 -3.28
CA VAL A 194 -18.41 14.79 -3.38
C VAL A 194 -18.74 14.62 -4.85
N PHE A 195 -19.28 13.48 -5.19
CA PHE A 195 -19.67 13.15 -6.56
C PHE A 195 -21.00 12.41 -6.58
N GLY A 196 -21.65 12.39 -7.75
CA GLY A 196 -22.94 11.76 -7.94
C GLY A 196 -24.01 12.73 -8.38
N THR A 197 -25.27 12.36 -8.20
CA THR A 197 -26.41 13.12 -8.68
C THR A 197 -27.30 13.58 -7.54
N MET A 198 -27.63 14.87 -7.55
CA MET A 198 -28.63 15.47 -6.66
C MET A 198 -30.01 15.38 -7.30
N ALA A 199 -30.98 14.92 -6.53
CA ALA A 199 -32.38 14.90 -6.97
C ALA A 199 -32.95 16.32 -7.09
N THR A 200 -33.51 16.63 -8.22
CA THR A 200 -34.12 17.97 -8.43
C THR A 200 -35.53 18.07 -7.91
N GLU A 201 -36.20 16.95 -7.65
CA GLU A 201 -37.58 16.88 -7.16
C GLU A 201 -37.66 16.76 -5.64
N VAL A 202 -37.00 17.66 -4.91
CA VAL A 202 -37.04 17.75 -3.45
C VAL A 202 -37.72 19.09 -3.04
N GLY A 203 -38.28 19.11 -1.85
CA GLY A 203 -39.13 20.19 -1.40
C GLY A 203 -40.60 20.04 -1.89
N PRO A 204 -41.46 21.00 -1.64
CA PRO A 204 -42.86 20.95 -2.10
C PRO A 204 -42.91 21.06 -3.63
N GLN A 205 -43.68 20.18 -4.25
CA GLN A 205 -43.82 20.11 -5.70
C GLN A 205 -45.00 20.94 -6.19
N PRO A 206 -44.95 21.57 -7.39
CA PRO A 206 -46.10 22.25 -7.98
C PRO A 206 -47.24 21.26 -8.20
N HIS A 207 -48.47 21.71 -7.92
CA HIS A 207 -49.67 20.91 -8.11
C HIS A 207 -50.74 21.67 -8.87
N VAL A 208 -51.59 20.97 -9.62
CA VAL A 208 -52.71 21.56 -10.34
C VAL A 208 -54.00 21.01 -9.77
N PHE A 209 -54.83 21.90 -9.25
CA PHE A 209 -56.17 21.59 -8.74
C PHE A 209 -57.21 21.85 -9.82
N GLU A 210 -58.23 21.01 -9.88
CA GLU A 210 -59.45 21.25 -10.65
C GLU A 210 -60.57 21.67 -9.67
N LEU A 211 -61.01 22.89 -9.78
CA LEU A 211 -62.05 23.49 -8.92
C LEU A 211 -63.32 23.72 -9.73
N SER A 212 -64.44 23.38 -9.17
CA SER A 212 -65.72 23.65 -9.78
C SER A 212 -66.45 24.74 -8.98
N SER A 213 -67.09 25.70 -9.68
CA SER A 213 -67.89 26.71 -9.04
C SER A 213 -69.10 26.09 -8.32
N ALA A 214 -69.33 26.50 -7.07
CA ALA A 214 -70.53 26.11 -6.32
C ALA A 214 -71.79 26.82 -6.84
N ALA A 215 -71.60 27.96 -7.49
CA ALA A 215 -72.73 28.75 -8.06
C ALA A 215 -73.19 28.19 -9.42
N ASP A 216 -72.25 27.71 -10.26
CA ASP A 216 -72.58 27.09 -11.55
C ASP A 216 -71.63 25.88 -11.81
N PRO A 217 -72.08 24.62 -11.73
CA PRO A 217 -71.28 23.41 -11.95
C PRO A 217 -70.70 23.30 -13.34
N ARG A 218 -71.07 24.14 -14.30
CA ARG A 218 -70.46 24.18 -15.64
C ARG A 218 -69.18 24.98 -15.68
N VAL A 219 -68.92 25.77 -14.65
CA VAL A 219 -67.74 26.60 -14.52
C VAL A 219 -66.70 25.84 -13.73
N SER A 220 -65.59 25.58 -14.36
CA SER A 220 -64.42 24.92 -13.73
C SER A 220 -63.15 25.73 -13.94
N TYR A 221 -62.26 25.68 -12.95
CA TYR A 221 -60.99 26.36 -12.97
C TYR A 221 -59.89 25.32 -12.74
N LYS A 222 -58.83 25.37 -13.56
CA LYS A 222 -57.58 24.69 -13.24
C LYS A 222 -56.60 25.68 -12.63
N VAL A 223 -56.25 25.45 -11.40
CA VAL A 223 -55.40 26.35 -10.61
C VAL A 223 -54.08 25.64 -10.31
N ARG A 224 -52.98 26.26 -10.70
CA ARG A 224 -51.65 25.79 -10.39
C ARG A 224 -51.16 26.40 -9.08
N LEU A 225 -50.75 25.55 -8.14
CA LEU A 225 -50.06 25.94 -6.93
C LEU A 225 -48.56 25.75 -7.16
N THR A 226 -47.79 26.79 -6.90
CA THR A 226 -46.31 26.75 -6.96
C THR A 226 -45.74 27.16 -5.62
N PHE A 227 -44.52 26.69 -5.33
CA PHE A 227 -43.81 26.99 -4.10
C PHE A 227 -42.41 27.49 -4.44
N ASP A 228 -42.06 28.66 -3.86
CA ASP A 228 -40.73 29.22 -3.97
C ASP A 228 -40.12 29.34 -2.56
N ARG A 229 -38.89 28.91 -2.37
CA ARG A 229 -38.20 29.00 -1.08
C ARG A 229 -38.05 30.48 -0.69
N GLN A 230 -38.36 30.81 0.56
CA GLN A 230 -38.02 32.12 1.09
C GLN A 230 -36.52 32.17 1.38
N THR A 231 -35.78 33.03 0.70
CA THR A 231 -34.31 33.14 0.77
C THR A 231 -33.83 34.52 1.20
N ASP A 232 -34.74 35.37 1.74
CA ASP A 232 -34.41 36.74 2.12
C ASP A 232 -33.41 36.82 3.26
N ASP A 233 -33.33 35.77 4.10
CA ASP A 233 -32.34 35.63 5.15
C ASP A 233 -31.69 34.25 5.05
N LEU A 234 -30.49 34.19 4.46
CA LEU A 234 -29.73 32.98 4.30
C LEU A 234 -29.21 32.41 5.64
N SER A 235 -29.22 33.20 6.72
CA SER A 235 -28.80 32.76 8.05
C SER A 235 -29.75 31.72 8.66
N THR A 236 -31.03 31.76 8.27
CA THR A 236 -32.11 30.88 8.78
C THR A 236 -32.38 29.67 7.86
N VAL A 237 -31.68 29.56 6.74
CA VAL A 237 -31.96 28.52 5.74
C VAL A 237 -31.76 27.11 6.29
N PHE A 238 -30.88 26.94 7.25
CA PHE A 238 -30.59 25.63 7.86
C PHE A 238 -31.46 25.32 9.10
N ASP A 239 -32.46 26.14 9.39
CA ASP A 239 -33.38 25.85 10.48
C ASP A 239 -34.19 24.57 10.20
N ASP A 240 -34.64 23.91 11.27
CA ASP A 240 -35.49 22.71 11.18
C ASP A 240 -36.83 22.99 10.49
N GLU A 241 -37.28 24.25 10.49
CA GLU A 241 -38.47 24.71 9.82
C GLU A 241 -38.16 25.39 8.49
N LYS A 242 -38.83 24.95 7.43
CA LYS A 242 -38.60 25.42 6.06
C LYS A 242 -39.79 26.25 5.55
N THR A 243 -39.58 27.53 5.29
CA THR A 243 -40.62 28.45 4.82
C THR A 243 -40.54 28.63 3.31
N TYR A 244 -41.70 28.50 2.68
CA TYR A 244 -41.88 28.69 1.25
C TYR A 244 -42.97 29.75 1.01
N HIS A 245 -42.79 30.58 -0.04
CA HIS A 245 -43.85 31.37 -0.62
C HIS A 245 -44.65 30.47 -1.56
N TRP A 246 -45.94 30.36 -1.30
CA TRP A 246 -46.83 29.70 -2.23
C TRP A 246 -47.55 30.76 -3.08
N ARG A 247 -47.84 30.39 -4.34
CA ARG A 247 -48.58 31.20 -5.29
C ARG A 247 -49.57 30.33 -6.06
N LEU A 248 -50.78 30.85 -6.23
CA LEU A 248 -51.82 30.26 -7.04
C LEU A 248 -51.97 31.01 -8.36
N GLU A 249 -52.16 30.27 -9.43
CA GLU A 249 -52.35 30.81 -10.77
C GLU A 249 -53.42 30.03 -11.51
N VAL A 250 -54.50 30.72 -11.99
CA VAL A 250 -55.48 30.07 -12.86
C VAL A 250 -54.87 29.86 -14.25
N ILE A 251 -54.75 28.59 -14.67
CA ILE A 251 -54.15 28.23 -15.96
C ILE A 251 -55.17 27.91 -17.04
N GLU A 252 -56.33 27.38 -16.65
CA GLU A 252 -57.44 27.09 -17.56
C GLU A 252 -58.79 27.40 -16.85
N TRP A 253 -59.81 27.86 -17.62
CA TRP A 253 -61.19 28.06 -17.14
C TRP A 253 -62.19 27.77 -18.25
N SER A 254 -63.36 27.27 -17.88
CA SER A 254 -64.39 26.80 -18.83
C SER A 254 -65.31 27.86 -19.31
N GLN A 255 -65.28 29.09 -18.77
CA GLN A 255 -66.08 30.21 -19.23
C GLN A 255 -65.37 30.88 -20.41
N GLY A 256 -66.10 31.05 -21.53
CA GLY A 256 -65.53 31.45 -22.82
C GLY A 256 -65.10 32.92 -22.96
N ASP A 257 -64.81 33.64 -21.89
CA ASP A 257 -64.17 34.93 -21.90
C ASP A 257 -62.67 34.88 -22.09
N ASN A 258 -62.15 35.75 -22.93
CA ASN A 258 -60.69 35.78 -23.22
C ASN A 258 -59.86 36.39 -22.10
N GLU A 259 -60.45 36.85 -21.03
CA GLU A 259 -59.78 37.44 -19.87
C GLU A 259 -59.66 36.42 -18.75
N ARG A 260 -58.43 36.29 -18.20
CA ARG A 260 -58.11 35.44 -17.05
C ARG A 260 -58.92 35.90 -15.83
N PRO A 261 -59.69 35.04 -15.14
CA PRO A 261 -60.42 35.41 -13.97
C PRO A 261 -59.53 35.99 -12.88
N PRO A 262 -59.88 37.09 -12.22
CA PRO A 262 -59.08 37.64 -11.13
C PRO A 262 -59.07 36.68 -9.94
N ILE A 263 -57.93 36.54 -9.34
CA ILE A 263 -57.70 35.76 -8.12
C ILE A 263 -57.23 36.72 -7.02
N THR A 264 -57.83 36.63 -5.82
CA THR A 264 -57.36 37.35 -4.65
C THR A 264 -57.02 36.43 -3.52
N GLY A 265 -55.96 36.76 -2.75
CA GLY A 265 -55.39 35.86 -1.79
C GLY A 265 -54.59 34.75 -2.46
N ASP A 266 -53.97 35.07 -3.61
CA ASP A 266 -53.27 34.13 -4.51
C ASP A 266 -51.85 33.79 -4.08
N SER A 267 -51.38 34.32 -2.96
CA SER A 267 -50.03 34.11 -2.46
C SER A 267 -49.94 34.24 -0.94
N GLY A 268 -48.96 33.62 -0.36
CA GLY A 268 -48.66 33.64 1.06
C GLY A 268 -47.44 32.79 1.41
N THR A 269 -47.36 32.45 2.68
CA THR A 269 -46.25 31.62 3.18
C THR A 269 -46.74 30.30 3.76
N VAL A 270 -45.95 29.23 3.59
CA VAL A 270 -46.15 27.94 4.23
C VAL A 270 -44.84 27.49 4.82
N THR A 271 -44.85 27.06 6.08
CA THR A 271 -43.68 26.56 6.78
C THR A 271 -43.87 25.07 7.07
N PHE A 272 -42.93 24.26 6.61
CA PHE A 272 -42.88 22.82 6.91
C PHE A 272 -41.92 22.58 8.06
N ASP A 273 -42.30 21.68 8.98
CA ASP A 273 -41.43 21.22 10.06
C ASP A 273 -40.46 20.14 9.54
N LYS A 274 -39.53 19.69 10.40
CA LYS A 274 -38.56 18.64 10.09
C LYS A 274 -39.20 17.30 9.72
N ALA A 275 -40.39 17.02 10.21
CA ALA A 275 -41.16 15.82 9.88
C ALA A 275 -41.93 15.94 8.56
N GLY A 276 -41.90 17.11 7.92
CA GLY A 276 -42.60 17.41 6.68
C GLY A 276 -44.04 17.84 6.87
N ASN A 277 -44.52 18.12 8.09
CA ASN A 277 -45.85 18.62 8.31
C ASN A 277 -45.88 20.14 8.17
N ILE A 278 -47.05 20.69 7.80
CA ILE A 278 -47.23 22.15 7.76
C ILE A 278 -47.36 22.67 9.18
N ALA A 279 -46.33 23.39 9.65
CA ALA A 279 -46.30 24.03 10.96
C ALA A 279 -47.11 25.33 10.94
N PHE A 280 -46.79 26.21 9.98
CA PHE A 280 -47.45 27.52 9.85
C PHE A 280 -47.97 27.72 8.43
N LEU A 281 -49.11 28.42 8.34
CA LEU A 281 -49.71 28.86 7.09
C LEU A 281 -49.99 30.36 7.19
N ASN A 282 -49.43 31.15 6.27
CA ASN A 282 -49.50 32.63 6.30
C ASN A 282 -49.09 33.26 7.64
N GLY A 283 -48.02 32.68 8.27
CA GLY A 283 -47.51 33.14 9.57
C GLY A 283 -48.39 32.80 10.78
N GLY A 284 -49.46 32.02 10.60
CA GLY A 284 -50.36 31.60 11.66
C GLY A 284 -50.56 30.09 11.74
N THR A 285 -51.15 29.62 12.82
CA THR A 285 -51.52 28.21 13.05
C THR A 285 -52.84 27.81 12.40
N GLY A 286 -53.39 28.67 11.51
CA GLY A 286 -54.67 28.44 10.81
C GLY A 286 -54.66 27.12 10.03
N GLU A 287 -55.82 26.46 9.95
CA GLU A 287 -55.94 25.14 9.28
C GLU A 287 -56.40 25.22 7.83
N LEU A 288 -56.84 26.42 7.38
CA LEU A 288 -57.42 26.63 6.06
C LEU A 288 -56.71 27.75 5.29
N LEU A 289 -56.37 27.48 4.03
CA LEU A 289 -55.95 28.47 3.06
C LEU A 289 -57.17 28.92 2.27
N SER A 290 -57.54 30.23 2.32
CA SER A 290 -58.70 30.81 1.63
C SER A 290 -58.23 31.75 0.53
N PHE A 291 -58.84 31.68 -0.63
CA PHE A 291 -58.60 32.55 -1.78
C PHE A 291 -59.91 32.73 -2.57
N GLU A 292 -59.98 33.74 -3.40
CA GLU A 292 -61.16 33.99 -4.20
C GLU A 292 -60.82 34.00 -5.69
N ILE A 293 -61.65 33.34 -6.49
CA ILE A 293 -61.64 33.43 -7.94
C ILE A 293 -62.92 34.01 -8.42
N ASN A 294 -62.85 35.09 -9.12
CA ASN A 294 -64.03 35.82 -9.65
C ASN A 294 -65.14 36.13 -8.59
N GLY A 295 -64.69 36.39 -7.33
CA GLY A 295 -65.61 36.73 -6.20
C GLY A 295 -66.18 35.48 -5.51
N GLU A 296 -65.80 34.27 -5.86
CA GLU A 296 -66.17 33.01 -5.20
C GLU A 296 -65.02 32.49 -4.34
N THR A 297 -65.30 32.18 -3.07
CA THR A 297 -64.29 31.77 -2.10
C THR A 297 -64.07 30.28 -2.19
N PHE A 298 -62.75 29.87 -2.35
CA PHE A 298 -62.26 28.51 -2.29
C PHE A 298 -61.36 28.33 -1.07
N GLN A 299 -61.32 27.11 -0.53
CA GLN A 299 -60.57 26.84 0.67
C GLN A 299 -59.86 25.49 0.50
N PHE A 300 -58.57 25.42 0.91
CA PHE A 300 -57.82 24.18 1.07
C PHE A 300 -57.48 23.99 2.55
N SER A 301 -57.64 22.77 3.03
CA SER A 301 -57.14 22.39 4.36
C SER A 301 -55.63 22.17 4.32
N LYS A 302 -54.98 22.25 5.49
CA LYS A 302 -53.56 21.88 5.61
C LYS A 302 -53.26 20.46 5.09
N ALA A 303 -54.20 19.51 5.31
CA ALA A 303 -54.04 18.12 4.85
C ALA A 303 -54.05 18.03 3.32
N GLU A 304 -54.99 18.75 2.65
CA GLU A 304 -55.04 18.79 1.18
C GLU A 304 -53.82 19.51 0.59
N LEU A 305 -53.34 20.58 1.23
CA LEU A 305 -52.12 21.26 0.84
C LEU A 305 -50.87 20.37 1.01
N LEU A 306 -50.80 19.62 2.08
CA LEU A 306 -49.68 18.69 2.34
C LEU A 306 -49.68 17.57 1.32
N ASP A 307 -50.83 16.97 1.06
CA ASP A 307 -50.98 15.89 0.06
C ASP A 307 -50.64 16.40 -1.35
N ALA A 308 -51.20 17.58 -1.71
CA ALA A 308 -50.94 18.23 -3.00
C ALA A 308 -49.48 18.66 -3.17
N SER A 309 -48.81 19.10 -2.10
CA SER A 309 -47.41 19.53 -2.18
C SER A 309 -46.43 18.41 -2.41
N ASN A 310 -46.84 17.17 -2.11
CA ASN A 310 -45.94 16.01 -2.16
C ASN A 310 -44.54 16.32 -1.60
N TYR A 311 -44.54 16.94 -0.40
CA TYR A 311 -43.34 17.49 0.21
C TYR A 311 -42.32 16.38 0.52
N THR A 312 -41.10 16.59 0.10
CA THR A 312 -39.93 15.81 0.52
C THR A 312 -38.92 16.75 1.13
N ASP A 313 -38.19 16.31 2.16
CA ASP A 313 -37.14 17.15 2.77
C ASP A 313 -36.18 17.65 1.68
N PRO A 314 -35.98 18.97 1.54
CA PRO A 314 -35.05 19.53 0.57
C PRO A 314 -33.58 19.34 0.93
N SER A 315 -33.30 18.80 2.12
CA SER A 315 -31.96 18.57 2.60
C SER A 315 -31.42 17.18 2.24
N ILE A 316 -30.19 17.14 1.79
CA ILE A 316 -29.45 15.93 1.48
C ILE A 316 -28.22 15.88 2.37
N GLN A 317 -28.09 14.85 3.19
CA GLN A 317 -26.95 14.68 4.06
C GLN A 317 -26.04 13.57 3.53
N VAL A 318 -24.77 13.91 3.31
CA VAL A 318 -23.73 12.96 2.94
C VAL A 318 -22.71 12.94 4.07
N ILE A 319 -22.64 11.82 4.79
CA ILE A 319 -21.76 11.66 5.95
C ILE A 319 -20.79 10.52 5.65
N ASP A 320 -19.52 10.72 6.00
CA ASP A 320 -18.48 9.69 5.96
C ASP A 320 -17.56 9.80 7.18
N THR A 321 -16.62 8.89 7.28
CA THR A 321 -15.65 8.83 8.37
C THR A 321 -14.42 9.64 8.01
N PHE A 322 -14.18 10.73 8.72
CA PHE A 322 -12.96 11.53 8.66
C PHE A 322 -12.04 11.21 9.82
N TYR A 323 -10.77 11.59 9.70
CA TYR A 323 -9.77 11.41 10.75
C TYR A 323 -9.15 12.75 11.12
N ASN A 324 -9.03 13.03 12.42
CA ASN A 324 -8.27 14.18 12.91
C ASN A 324 -6.75 13.94 12.87
N GLY A 325 -5.94 14.91 13.31
CA GLY A 325 -4.48 14.80 13.35
C GLY A 325 -3.93 13.65 14.18
N SER A 326 -4.66 13.22 15.21
CA SER A 326 -4.34 12.06 16.04
C SER A 326 -4.81 10.73 15.44
N GLY A 327 -5.57 10.75 14.35
CA GLY A 327 -6.17 9.57 13.74
C GLY A 327 -7.42 9.06 14.45
N GLU A 328 -8.08 9.90 15.24
CA GLU A 328 -9.38 9.60 15.81
C GLU A 328 -10.47 9.81 14.76
N ILE A 329 -11.52 9.00 14.85
CA ILE A 329 -12.64 9.06 13.93
C ILE A 329 -13.52 10.24 14.29
N VAL A 330 -13.74 11.10 13.32
CA VAL A 330 -14.75 12.16 13.35
C VAL A 330 -15.78 11.83 12.27
N LYS A 331 -17.05 11.72 12.64
CA LYS A 331 -18.13 11.53 11.68
C LYS A 331 -18.57 12.87 11.16
N ASP A 332 -18.09 13.21 10.01
CA ASP A 332 -18.35 14.47 9.36
C ASP A 332 -18.91 14.25 7.95
N GLY A 333 -19.44 15.31 7.39
CA GLY A 333 -19.98 15.26 6.05
C GLY A 333 -20.41 16.63 5.57
N VAL A 334 -21.28 16.62 4.60
CA VAL A 334 -21.83 17.81 3.99
C VAL A 334 -23.35 17.68 3.91
N VAL A 335 -24.06 18.72 4.30
CA VAL A 335 -25.50 18.84 4.08
C VAL A 335 -25.71 19.78 2.92
N PHE A 336 -26.48 19.35 1.94
CA PHE A 336 -26.94 20.16 0.83
C PHE A 336 -28.43 20.49 1.03
N GLU A 337 -28.83 21.70 0.75
CA GLU A 337 -30.19 22.11 0.81
C GLU A 337 -30.59 22.89 -0.46
N LYS A 338 -31.66 22.46 -1.11
CA LYS A 338 -32.14 23.10 -2.33
C LYS A 338 -32.75 24.44 -2.03
N LEU A 339 -32.26 25.50 -2.66
CA LEU A 339 -32.83 26.84 -2.61
C LEU A 339 -33.82 27.11 -3.75
N SER A 340 -33.37 26.84 -4.97
CA SER A 340 -34.14 27.03 -6.19
C SER A 340 -33.68 26.06 -7.27
N LYS A 341 -34.28 26.17 -8.47
CA LYS A 341 -33.83 25.35 -9.61
C LYS A 341 -32.37 25.65 -9.94
N GLY A 342 -31.50 24.64 -9.81
CA GLY A 342 -30.08 24.76 -10.11
C GLY A 342 -29.25 25.48 -9.04
N THR A 343 -29.82 25.80 -7.88
CA THR A 343 -29.12 26.49 -6.79
C THR A 343 -29.31 25.71 -5.49
N TRP A 344 -28.17 25.35 -4.87
CA TRP A 344 -28.11 24.58 -3.64
C TRP A 344 -27.23 25.28 -2.63
N LEU A 345 -27.64 25.23 -1.38
CA LEU A 345 -26.79 25.58 -0.25
C LEU A 345 -26.04 24.32 0.21
N PHE A 346 -24.79 24.47 0.61
CA PHE A 346 -24.09 23.42 1.33
C PHE A 346 -23.52 23.94 2.64
N ARG A 347 -23.43 23.07 3.64
CA ARG A 347 -22.69 23.32 4.87
C ARG A 347 -21.96 22.05 5.30
N PRO A 348 -20.80 22.14 5.96
CA PRO A 348 -20.22 21.02 6.67
C PRO A 348 -21.17 20.53 7.76
N ALA A 349 -21.38 19.22 7.85
CA ALA A 349 -22.09 18.57 8.94
C ALA A 349 -21.06 17.96 9.89
N LEU A 350 -20.88 18.59 11.03
CA LEU A 350 -19.87 18.21 12.01
C LEU A 350 -20.60 17.72 13.25
N THR A 351 -20.51 16.41 13.55
CA THR A 351 -21.33 15.77 14.58
C THR A 351 -20.81 15.95 16.00
N ASP A 352 -19.50 16.18 16.19
CA ASP A 352 -18.88 16.16 17.53
C ASP A 352 -17.95 17.33 17.85
N ALA A 353 -17.87 18.34 17.02
CA ALA A 353 -16.88 19.37 17.22
C ALA A 353 -17.47 20.77 17.20
N LYS A 354 -17.11 21.55 18.19
CA LYS A 354 -17.02 23.00 18.06
C LYS A 354 -15.89 23.30 17.08
N ILE A 355 -16.09 22.95 15.82
CA ILE A 355 -15.13 23.22 14.77
C ILE A 355 -15.46 24.58 14.22
N GLY A 356 -14.51 25.49 14.39
CA GLY A 356 -14.53 26.76 13.71
C GLY A 356 -13.68 26.66 12.44
N THR A 357 -14.25 26.92 11.27
CA THR A 357 -13.42 27.21 10.13
C THR A 357 -12.71 28.53 10.37
N THR A 358 -11.42 28.46 10.28
CA THR A 358 -10.61 29.66 10.47
C THR A 358 -10.36 30.39 9.16
N SER A 359 -10.29 29.66 8.06
CA SER A 359 -10.09 30.24 6.73
C SER A 359 -10.36 29.26 5.60
N PHE A 360 -10.51 29.76 4.38
CA PHE A 360 -10.42 28.97 3.16
C PHE A 360 -9.48 29.62 2.14
N ILE A 361 -8.92 28.80 1.26
CA ILE A 361 -8.12 29.26 0.12
C ILE A 361 -8.98 29.08 -1.13
N GLY A 362 -9.16 30.17 -1.89
CA GLY A 362 -9.86 30.16 -3.16
C GLY A 362 -8.98 29.70 -4.33
N GLU A 363 -9.59 29.48 -5.49
CA GLU A 363 -8.86 29.19 -6.75
C GLU A 363 -7.95 30.35 -7.18
N SER A 364 -8.28 31.58 -6.80
CA SER A 364 -7.42 32.74 -7.00
C SER A 364 -6.10 32.68 -6.21
N GLY A 365 -5.99 31.75 -5.25
CA GLY A 365 -4.90 31.66 -4.28
C GLY A 365 -5.04 32.62 -3.11
N ALA A 366 -6.15 33.39 -3.04
CA ALA A 366 -6.42 34.26 -1.90
C ALA A 366 -6.88 33.43 -0.69
N GLU A 367 -6.39 33.80 0.49
CA GLU A 367 -6.86 33.25 1.76
C GLU A 367 -7.86 34.19 2.40
N TYR A 368 -9.03 33.66 2.71
CA TYR A 368 -10.13 34.39 3.37
C TYR A 368 -10.23 33.85 4.79
N THR A 369 -10.06 34.72 5.78
CA THR A 369 -10.14 34.39 7.21
C THR A 369 -11.46 34.85 7.80
N PHE A 370 -11.96 34.10 8.77
CA PHE A 370 -13.22 34.38 9.47
C PHE A 370 -12.98 34.57 10.97
N ASP A 371 -13.67 35.48 11.60
CA ASP A 371 -13.63 35.68 13.04
C ASP A 371 -14.54 34.71 13.77
N ASP A 372 -14.28 34.44 15.06
CA ASP A 372 -14.97 33.41 15.86
C ASP A 372 -16.50 33.53 15.90
N GLU A 373 -17.07 34.72 15.70
CA GLU A 373 -18.51 34.94 15.66
C GLU A 373 -19.13 34.56 14.30
N GLU A 374 -18.36 34.56 13.22
CA GLU A 374 -18.79 34.18 11.88
C GLU A 374 -18.72 32.67 11.64
N LEU A 375 -18.12 31.93 12.54
CA LEU A 375 -17.79 30.50 12.40
C LEU A 375 -19.00 29.54 12.41
N ASN A 376 -20.15 29.95 12.86
CA ASN A 376 -21.33 29.07 12.99
C ASN A 376 -22.08 28.83 11.68
N LEU A 377 -21.73 29.52 10.58
CA LEU A 377 -22.47 29.50 9.32
C LEU A 377 -21.63 29.24 8.08
N LEU A 378 -20.59 28.41 8.20
CA LEU A 378 -19.82 28.03 7.02
C LEU A 378 -20.62 27.11 6.14
N GLY A 379 -21.20 27.73 5.19
CA GLY A 379 -21.80 27.14 4.03
C GLY A 379 -21.39 27.89 2.78
N GLY A 380 -21.87 27.45 1.67
CA GLY A 380 -21.71 28.12 0.39
C GLY A 380 -22.89 27.82 -0.51
N VAL A 381 -22.94 28.53 -1.61
CA VAL A 381 -23.96 28.34 -2.63
C VAL A 381 -23.34 27.68 -3.84
N LEU A 382 -23.86 26.51 -4.20
CA LEU A 382 -23.54 25.81 -5.45
C LEU A 382 -24.56 26.22 -6.51
N THR A 383 -24.07 26.52 -7.70
CA THR A 383 -24.92 26.73 -8.87
C THR A 383 -24.62 25.69 -9.95
N PHE A 384 -25.66 25.31 -10.67
CA PHE A 384 -25.62 24.36 -11.78
C PHE A 384 -26.17 25.03 -13.04
N ASP A 385 -25.58 24.68 -14.19
CA ASP A 385 -26.01 25.14 -15.48
C ASP A 385 -27.37 24.52 -15.90
N GLU A 386 -27.91 24.92 -17.04
CA GLU A 386 -29.18 24.40 -17.56
C GLU A 386 -29.16 22.89 -17.84
N ASN A 387 -27.98 22.30 -17.97
CA ASN A 387 -27.77 20.86 -18.19
C ASN A 387 -27.55 20.11 -16.87
N GLY A 388 -27.58 20.79 -15.72
CA GLY A 388 -27.36 20.22 -14.41
C GLY A 388 -25.90 19.96 -14.08
N ARG A 389 -24.95 20.56 -14.79
CA ARG A 389 -23.52 20.45 -14.48
C ARG A 389 -23.12 21.54 -13.51
N PHE A 390 -22.14 21.24 -12.66
CA PHE A 390 -21.56 22.22 -11.77
C PHE A 390 -21.08 23.47 -12.56
N ASP A 391 -21.54 24.64 -12.13
CA ASP A 391 -21.20 25.93 -12.72
C ASP A 391 -20.27 26.71 -11.79
N SER A 392 -20.73 27.01 -10.57
CA SER A 392 -19.93 27.75 -9.60
C SER A 392 -20.22 27.35 -8.15
N LEU A 393 -19.29 27.71 -7.28
CA LEU A 393 -19.37 27.57 -5.84
C LEU A 393 -18.90 28.89 -5.22
N SER A 394 -19.71 29.49 -4.39
CA SER A 394 -19.39 30.69 -3.65
C SER A 394 -19.55 30.45 -2.16
N MET A 395 -18.54 30.82 -1.36
CA MET A 395 -18.66 30.74 0.11
C MET A 395 -19.51 31.87 0.64
N MET A 396 -20.23 31.59 1.72
CA MET A 396 -21.17 32.53 2.34
C MET A 396 -20.65 32.98 3.69
N LYS A 397 -20.66 34.29 3.92
CA LYS A 397 -20.39 34.88 5.24
C LYS A 397 -21.61 34.80 6.14
N ALA A 398 -21.44 35.04 7.46
CA ALA A 398 -22.53 35.07 8.42
C ALA A 398 -23.59 36.12 8.12
N ASP A 399 -23.24 37.23 7.46
CA ASP A 399 -24.14 38.27 7.02
C ASP A 399 -24.91 37.94 5.72
N GLY A 400 -24.71 36.72 5.18
CA GLY A 400 -25.33 36.27 3.93
C GLY A 400 -24.62 36.75 2.66
N THR A 401 -23.53 37.52 2.76
CA THR A 401 -22.76 37.94 1.59
C THR A 401 -21.97 36.81 1.00
N LEU A 402 -21.98 36.67 -0.34
CA LEU A 402 -21.28 35.65 -1.06
C LEU A 402 -19.86 36.10 -1.46
N ILE A 403 -18.89 35.27 -1.27
CA ILE A 403 -17.52 35.43 -1.77
C ILE A 403 -17.41 34.66 -3.06
N PRO A 404 -17.25 35.32 -4.22
CA PRO A 404 -17.25 34.65 -5.52
C PRO A 404 -15.86 34.06 -5.85
N ASP A 405 -15.33 33.24 -4.96
CA ASP A 405 -14.07 32.52 -5.18
C ASP A 405 -14.27 31.05 -4.75
N ILE A 406 -14.05 30.14 -5.68
CA ILE A 406 -14.30 28.72 -5.45
C ILE A 406 -13.29 28.20 -4.42
N PRO A 407 -13.74 27.68 -3.25
CA PRO A 407 -12.82 27.14 -2.27
C PRO A 407 -12.15 25.88 -2.80
N THR A 408 -10.82 25.85 -2.74
CA THR A 408 -10.02 24.69 -3.06
C THR A 408 -9.54 23.97 -1.80
N GLN A 409 -9.45 24.71 -0.69
CA GLN A 409 -8.98 24.20 0.58
C GLN A 409 -9.68 24.93 1.72
N ILE A 410 -10.19 24.18 2.68
CA ILE A 410 -10.77 24.72 3.91
C ILE A 410 -9.85 24.37 5.08
N LYS A 411 -9.59 25.35 5.96
CA LYS A 411 -8.88 25.18 7.21
C LYS A 411 -9.83 25.32 8.37
N TRP A 412 -9.81 24.40 9.30
CA TRP A 412 -10.59 24.45 10.53
C TRP A 412 -9.74 24.17 11.76
N SER A 413 -10.18 24.68 12.90
CA SER A 413 -9.59 24.39 14.19
C SER A 413 -10.42 23.35 14.92
N LEU A 414 -9.77 22.32 15.39
CA LEU A 414 -10.37 21.30 16.24
C LEU A 414 -10.43 21.79 17.69
N LEU A 415 -11.23 21.12 18.54
CA LEU A 415 -11.36 21.44 19.97
C LEU A 415 -10.04 21.36 20.75
N ASP A 416 -9.09 20.57 20.29
CA ASP A 416 -7.75 20.42 20.85
C ASP A 416 -6.79 21.55 20.43
N GLY A 417 -7.26 22.52 19.64
CA GLY A 417 -6.47 23.61 19.11
C GLY A 417 -5.62 23.26 17.90
N THR A 418 -5.69 22.03 17.39
CA THR A 418 -5.01 21.67 16.15
C THR A 418 -5.74 22.24 14.94
N GLN A 419 -4.97 22.73 13.96
CA GLN A 419 -5.51 23.17 12.68
C GLN A 419 -5.41 22.05 11.67
N GLN A 420 -6.53 21.75 11.03
CA GLN A 420 -6.60 20.81 9.92
C GLN A 420 -6.93 21.55 8.64
N SER A 421 -6.17 21.27 7.58
CA SER A 421 -6.43 21.78 6.24
C SER A 421 -6.89 20.66 5.35
N MET A 422 -8.00 20.86 4.65
CA MET A 422 -8.61 19.84 3.79
C MET A 422 -8.95 20.43 2.43
N ALA A 423 -8.48 19.77 1.38
CA ALA A 423 -8.88 20.10 0.03
C ALA A 423 -10.31 19.61 -0.23
N ILE A 424 -11.09 20.41 -0.95
CA ILE A 424 -12.49 20.07 -1.29
C ILE A 424 -12.70 20.12 -2.80
N ASN A 425 -13.52 19.18 -3.28
CA ASN A 425 -13.91 19.13 -4.68
C ASN A 425 -15.40 18.77 -4.80
N PHE A 426 -16.19 19.66 -5.42
CA PHE A 426 -17.60 19.47 -5.72
C PHE A 426 -17.89 19.44 -7.24
N ARG A 427 -16.87 19.50 -8.08
CA ARG A 427 -17.04 19.63 -9.54
C ARG A 427 -17.70 18.43 -10.21
N ASN A 428 -17.68 17.28 -9.54
CA ASN A 428 -18.24 16.03 -10.06
C ASN A 428 -19.68 15.76 -9.57
N ILE A 429 -20.34 16.79 -9.01
CA ILE A 429 -21.76 16.73 -8.68
C ILE A 429 -22.57 17.14 -9.91
N LEU A 430 -23.64 16.39 -10.14
CA LEU A 430 -24.65 16.70 -11.14
C LEU A 430 -25.97 17.03 -10.45
N SER A 431 -26.71 18.03 -10.94
CA SER A 431 -28.08 18.31 -10.55
C SER A 431 -29.00 17.88 -11.70
N GLY A 432 -29.63 16.73 -11.58
CA GLY A 432 -30.38 16.14 -12.71
C GLY A 432 -31.60 15.35 -12.30
N GLY A 433 -32.54 15.15 -13.23
CA GLY A 433 -33.90 14.60 -13.09
C GLY A 433 -34.07 13.23 -12.43
N SER A 434 -33.40 12.98 -11.34
CA SER A 434 -33.58 11.78 -10.52
C SER A 434 -34.49 12.11 -9.33
N VAL A 435 -35.35 11.18 -8.97
CA VAL A 435 -36.16 11.22 -7.75
C VAL A 435 -35.34 10.83 -6.51
N GLN A 436 -34.19 10.20 -6.70
CA GLN A 436 -33.32 9.74 -5.63
C GLN A 436 -31.95 10.39 -5.72
N ASN A 437 -31.44 10.76 -4.55
CA ASN A 437 -30.08 11.24 -4.41
C ASN A 437 -29.09 10.07 -4.47
N ASP A 438 -28.06 10.20 -5.28
CA ASP A 438 -26.93 9.26 -5.37
C ASP A 438 -25.63 10.04 -5.19
N LEU A 439 -25.51 10.71 -4.05
CA LEU A 439 -24.31 11.41 -3.67
C LEU A 439 -23.43 10.52 -2.81
N GLN A 440 -22.17 10.47 -3.17
CA GLN A 440 -21.13 9.76 -2.43
C GLN A 440 -20.01 10.73 -2.08
N LEU A 441 -19.33 10.46 -0.96
CA LEU A 441 -18.21 11.22 -0.50
C LEU A 441 -16.98 10.29 -0.54
N LEU A 442 -15.93 10.73 -1.22
CA LEU A 442 -14.64 10.05 -1.26
C LEU A 442 -13.64 10.87 -0.47
N GLN A 443 -13.04 10.27 0.56
CA GLN A 443 -11.99 10.88 1.34
C GLN A 443 -10.60 10.39 0.89
N ASP A 444 -9.58 11.23 1.02
CA ASP A 444 -8.20 10.89 0.75
C ASP A 444 -7.28 11.25 1.93
N GLY A 445 -6.27 10.40 2.15
CA GLY A 445 -5.16 10.63 3.08
C GLY A 445 -5.44 10.32 4.54
N GLY A 446 -6.68 10.20 4.99
CA GLY A 446 -7.06 9.95 6.37
C GLY A 446 -6.86 8.48 6.79
N ARG A 447 -6.40 8.27 8.03
CA ARG A 447 -6.34 6.93 8.65
C ARG A 447 -6.30 7.00 10.17
N ALA A 448 -6.88 5.98 10.80
CA ALA A 448 -6.71 5.75 12.23
C ALA A 448 -5.28 5.27 12.54
N THR A 449 -4.86 5.41 13.80
CA THR A 449 -3.70 4.69 14.32
C THR A 449 -3.90 3.19 14.16
N GLY A 450 -2.84 2.50 13.75
CA GLY A 450 -2.87 1.05 13.55
C GLY A 450 -1.74 0.35 14.27
N SER A 451 -2.00 -0.79 14.91
CA SER A 451 -0.97 -1.70 15.43
C SER A 451 -0.60 -2.73 14.37
N LEU A 452 0.68 -3.07 14.26
CA LEU A 452 1.19 -4.11 13.36
C LEU A 452 0.54 -5.46 13.73
N ARG A 453 -0.08 -6.12 12.75
CA ARG A 453 -0.75 -7.42 12.90
C ARG A 453 -0.08 -8.56 12.17
N GLY A 454 0.48 -8.28 11.02
CA GLY A 454 1.10 -9.30 10.18
C GLY A 454 2.27 -8.76 9.39
N LEU A 455 3.15 -9.68 9.00
CA LEU A 455 4.30 -9.42 8.15
C LEU A 455 4.27 -10.40 6.99
N GLU A 456 4.61 -9.92 5.81
CA GLU A 456 4.66 -10.71 4.59
C GLU A 456 5.78 -10.18 3.69
N PHE A 457 6.46 -11.09 2.98
CA PHE A 457 7.41 -10.73 1.94
C PHE A 457 6.76 -10.89 0.56
N ASP A 458 7.10 -9.99 -0.34
CA ASP A 458 6.75 -10.14 -1.75
C ASP A 458 7.91 -10.72 -2.57
N ASN A 459 7.65 -10.98 -3.86
CA ASN A 459 8.64 -11.58 -4.76
C ASN A 459 9.79 -10.62 -5.13
N SER A 460 9.64 -9.33 -4.88
CA SER A 460 10.65 -8.30 -5.09
C SER A 460 11.54 -8.07 -3.86
N GLY A 461 11.21 -8.72 -2.74
CA GLY A 461 11.95 -8.61 -1.48
C GLY A 461 11.47 -7.48 -0.57
N TYR A 462 10.27 -6.94 -0.79
CA TYR A 462 9.67 -6.00 0.13
C TYR A 462 9.06 -6.72 1.33
N LEU A 463 9.44 -6.28 2.52
CA LEU A 463 8.77 -6.67 3.76
C LEU A 463 7.58 -5.76 3.99
N ILE A 464 6.39 -6.30 3.85
CA ILE A 464 5.12 -5.58 3.97
C ILE A 464 4.52 -5.86 5.33
N GLY A 465 4.22 -4.79 6.08
CA GLY A 465 3.46 -4.84 7.32
C GLY A 465 1.99 -4.57 7.09
N SER A 466 1.12 -5.41 7.64
CA SER A 466 -0.32 -5.18 7.69
C SER A 466 -0.73 -4.69 9.07
N TYR A 467 -1.56 -3.65 9.13
CA TYR A 467 -1.95 -2.97 10.35
C TYR A 467 -3.43 -3.16 10.70
N SER A 468 -3.76 -2.93 11.97
CA SER A 468 -5.15 -3.07 12.46
C SER A 468 -6.14 -2.09 11.81
N ASN A 469 -5.66 -1.00 11.23
CA ASN A 469 -6.43 -0.01 10.47
C ASN A 469 -6.61 -0.40 9.00
N GLN A 470 -6.35 -1.66 8.62
CA GLN A 470 -6.47 -2.21 7.26
C GLN A 470 -5.52 -1.55 6.23
N LYS A 471 -4.53 -0.79 6.69
CA LYS A 471 -3.49 -0.26 5.81
C LYS A 471 -2.30 -1.20 5.80
N THR A 472 -1.58 -1.20 4.69
CA THR A 472 -0.32 -1.91 4.50
C THR A 472 0.78 -0.89 4.22
N ALA A 473 2.00 -1.20 4.65
CA ALA A 473 3.17 -0.39 4.34
C ALA A 473 4.39 -1.27 4.14
N THR A 474 5.29 -0.85 3.26
CA THR A 474 6.61 -1.47 3.13
C THR A 474 7.48 -1.03 4.29
N LEU A 475 7.98 -1.98 5.08
CA LEU A 475 8.77 -1.72 6.29
C LEU A 475 10.27 -1.75 6.00
N ALA A 476 10.68 -2.62 5.08
CA ALA A 476 12.06 -2.74 4.64
C ALA A 476 12.13 -3.36 3.24
N ILE A 477 13.27 -3.19 2.60
CA ILE A 477 13.62 -3.88 1.36
C ILE A 477 14.75 -4.86 1.67
N LEU A 478 14.60 -6.11 1.26
CA LEU A 478 15.61 -7.15 1.34
C LEU A 478 16.29 -7.29 -0.03
N PRO A 479 17.41 -6.60 -0.25
CA PRO A 479 18.07 -6.63 -1.54
C PRO A 479 18.86 -7.92 -1.72
N LEU A 480 19.16 -8.25 -2.97
CA LEU A 480 20.04 -9.35 -3.34
C LEU A 480 21.40 -8.84 -3.81
N VAL A 481 22.44 -9.46 -3.31
CA VAL A 481 23.84 -9.21 -3.71
C VAL A 481 24.19 -10.10 -4.89
N GLN A 482 24.63 -9.48 -5.99
CA GLN A 482 25.04 -10.19 -7.20
C GLN A 482 26.56 -10.30 -7.29
N MET A 483 27.04 -11.53 -7.51
CA MET A 483 28.44 -11.84 -7.71
C MET A 483 28.67 -12.34 -9.13
N ARG A 484 29.81 -11.95 -9.74
CA ARG A 484 30.19 -12.40 -11.09
C ARG A 484 30.63 -13.87 -11.11
N VAL A 485 31.40 -14.27 -10.11
CA VAL A 485 31.92 -15.62 -9.94
C VAL A 485 31.65 -16.06 -8.50
N PRO A 486 30.45 -16.58 -8.22
CA PRO A 486 30.03 -16.94 -6.86
C PRO A 486 30.87 -18.09 -6.29
N GLU A 487 31.47 -18.95 -7.14
CA GLU A 487 32.34 -20.04 -6.74
C GLU A 487 33.64 -19.56 -6.06
N ALA A 488 34.05 -18.32 -6.28
CA ALA A 488 35.22 -17.71 -5.66
C ALA A 488 35.01 -17.30 -4.19
N LEU A 489 33.76 -17.35 -3.70
CA LEU A 489 33.43 -17.02 -2.31
C LEU A 489 33.99 -18.09 -1.35
N SER A 490 34.63 -17.63 -0.27
CA SER A 490 35.09 -18.49 0.81
C SER A 490 34.00 -18.69 1.85
N VAL A 491 33.80 -19.95 2.29
CA VAL A 491 32.86 -20.23 3.39
C VAL A 491 33.42 -19.67 4.69
N SER A 492 32.54 -19.15 5.51
CA SER A 492 32.89 -18.73 6.86
C SER A 492 33.30 -19.94 7.72
N ASN A 493 34.33 -19.75 8.52
CA ASN A 493 34.74 -20.77 9.50
C ASN A 493 33.76 -20.85 10.69
N LEU A 494 32.98 -19.82 10.92
CA LEU A 494 32.00 -19.73 12.02
C LEU A 494 30.61 -20.21 11.57
N TYR A 495 30.25 -19.92 10.32
CA TYR A 495 28.89 -20.13 9.79
C TYR A 495 28.98 -20.97 8.50
N SER A 496 28.72 -22.26 8.60
CA SER A 496 28.98 -23.24 7.53
C SER A 496 28.22 -23.01 6.22
N THR A 497 27.13 -22.27 6.26
CA THR A 497 26.28 -21.93 5.09
C THR A 497 26.36 -20.46 4.68
N ALA A 498 27.21 -19.67 5.35
CA ALA A 498 27.49 -18.29 5.00
C ALA A 498 28.88 -18.15 4.37
N TYR A 499 29.02 -17.19 3.50
CA TYR A 499 30.25 -16.86 2.79
C TYR A 499 30.82 -15.56 3.32
N ASN A 500 32.13 -15.53 3.64
CA ASN A 500 32.78 -14.28 4.04
C ASN A 500 32.69 -13.28 2.88
N PHE A 501 32.30 -12.07 3.17
CA PHE A 501 32.19 -11.02 2.18
C PHE A 501 32.78 -9.72 2.70
N ASP A 502 33.69 -9.18 1.91
CA ASP A 502 34.25 -7.86 2.08
C ASP A 502 34.18 -7.17 0.71
N PRO A 503 33.38 -6.10 0.59
CA PRO A 503 33.15 -5.46 -0.70
C PRO A 503 34.41 -4.83 -1.29
N GLU A 504 35.39 -4.43 -0.49
CA GLU A 504 36.65 -3.87 -0.96
C GLU A 504 37.59 -4.95 -1.49
N ILE A 505 37.76 -6.04 -0.73
CA ILE A 505 38.62 -7.19 -1.12
C ILE A 505 38.05 -7.88 -2.37
N GLN A 506 36.76 -8.04 -2.45
CA GLN A 506 36.05 -8.73 -3.53
C GLN A 506 35.53 -7.80 -4.63
N ALA A 507 35.99 -6.55 -4.67
CA ALA A 507 35.51 -5.51 -5.58
C ALA A 507 35.49 -5.91 -7.06
N ASN A 508 36.41 -6.79 -7.51
CA ASN A 508 36.45 -7.31 -8.90
C ASN A 508 35.34 -8.34 -9.18
N ASN A 509 34.83 -9.01 -8.16
CA ASN A 509 33.82 -10.07 -8.24
C ASN A 509 32.42 -9.56 -7.86
N PHE A 510 32.36 -8.48 -7.11
CA PHE A 510 31.11 -7.84 -6.67
C PHE A 510 30.49 -7.01 -7.80
N THR A 511 29.28 -7.39 -8.24
CA THR A 511 28.56 -6.69 -9.30
C THR A 511 27.74 -5.54 -8.75
N GLY A 512 27.08 -5.73 -7.60
CA GLY A 512 26.28 -4.73 -6.94
C GLY A 512 25.19 -5.34 -6.06
N VAL A 513 24.38 -4.45 -5.50
CA VAL A 513 23.19 -4.76 -4.69
C VAL A 513 21.98 -4.36 -5.48
N PHE A 514 21.04 -5.26 -5.66
CA PHE A 514 19.86 -5.05 -6.52
C PHE A 514 18.58 -5.47 -5.81
N GLU A 515 17.49 -4.90 -6.23
CA GLU A 515 16.15 -5.42 -5.94
C GLU A 515 15.99 -6.81 -6.59
N ALA A 516 15.29 -7.73 -5.96
CA ALA A 516 15.09 -9.07 -6.52
C ALA A 516 14.42 -8.99 -7.90
N GLY A 517 14.95 -9.77 -8.85
CA GLY A 517 14.55 -9.74 -10.26
C GLY A 517 15.28 -8.70 -11.11
N ASN A 518 16.07 -7.81 -10.52
CA ASN A 518 16.82 -6.78 -11.21
C ASN A 518 18.33 -7.07 -11.22
N GLY A 519 19.09 -6.44 -12.14
CA GLY A 519 20.56 -6.58 -12.20
C GLY A 519 21.09 -7.99 -12.42
N GLY A 520 20.27 -8.92 -12.91
CA GLY A 520 20.60 -10.33 -13.11
C GLY A 520 20.44 -11.19 -11.84
N THR A 521 19.83 -10.66 -10.79
CA THR A 521 19.43 -11.44 -9.61
C THR A 521 18.14 -12.24 -9.87
N GLY A 522 17.94 -13.30 -9.11
CA GLY A 522 16.70 -14.06 -9.10
C GLY A 522 15.57 -13.33 -8.37
N LEU A 523 14.36 -13.89 -8.45
CA LEU A 523 13.23 -13.46 -7.63
C LEU A 523 13.32 -14.09 -6.23
N ILE A 524 12.71 -13.44 -5.27
CA ILE A 524 12.49 -14.02 -3.95
C ILE A 524 11.17 -14.79 -3.98
N GLU A 525 11.19 -16.04 -3.54
CA GLU A 525 9.98 -16.84 -3.34
C GLU A 525 9.67 -16.89 -1.84
N PRO A 526 8.64 -16.19 -1.38
CA PRO A 526 8.21 -16.24 0.00
C PRO A 526 7.58 -17.60 0.33
N TYR A 527 7.52 -17.93 1.62
CA TYR A 527 6.98 -19.19 2.15
C TYR A 527 7.75 -20.44 1.69
N ALA A 528 8.97 -20.30 1.19
CA ALA A 528 9.75 -21.38 0.62
C ALA A 528 11.21 -21.36 1.09
N LEU A 529 11.88 -22.51 1.05
CA LEU A 529 13.30 -22.64 1.33
C LEU A 529 14.02 -23.36 0.19
N GLU A 530 15.23 -22.94 -0.10
CA GLU A 530 16.13 -23.65 -1.00
C GLU A 530 16.83 -24.79 -0.24
N TYR A 531 16.65 -26.03 -0.68
CA TYR A 531 17.33 -27.19 -0.12
C TYR A 531 18.69 -27.44 -0.78
N SER A 532 19.42 -28.40 -0.23
CA SER A 532 20.73 -28.83 -0.75
C SER A 532 20.64 -29.27 -2.22
N ASN A 533 21.60 -28.85 -3.04
CA ASN A 533 21.71 -29.33 -4.43
C ASN A 533 22.47 -30.67 -4.56
N VAL A 534 22.62 -31.42 -3.47
CA VAL A 534 23.25 -32.75 -3.44
C VAL A 534 22.27 -33.81 -3.98
N GLU A 535 22.70 -34.53 -5.01
CA GLU A 535 21.97 -35.68 -5.53
C GLU A 535 22.49 -36.97 -4.87
N THR A 536 21.69 -37.58 -4.00
CA THR A 536 22.06 -38.77 -3.22
C THR A 536 22.63 -39.91 -4.09
N ALA A 537 21.94 -40.26 -5.17
CA ALA A 537 22.30 -41.35 -6.05
C ALA A 537 23.68 -41.10 -6.71
N LYS A 538 23.95 -39.86 -7.08
CA LYS A 538 25.20 -39.47 -7.72
C LYS A 538 26.39 -39.47 -6.74
N GLU A 539 26.19 -38.98 -5.54
CA GLU A 539 27.23 -38.98 -4.50
C GLU A 539 27.51 -40.40 -4.00
N MET A 540 26.50 -41.26 -3.82
CA MET A 540 26.73 -42.67 -3.49
C MET A 540 27.49 -43.40 -4.58
N THR A 541 27.18 -43.14 -5.85
CA THR A 541 27.92 -43.73 -6.98
C THR A 541 29.38 -43.28 -6.98
N ARG A 542 29.62 -41.97 -6.76
CA ARG A 542 30.98 -41.42 -6.64
C ARG A 542 31.74 -42.05 -5.48
N LEU A 543 31.10 -42.18 -4.32
CA LEU A 543 31.70 -42.81 -3.15
C LEU A 543 32.14 -44.24 -3.44
N ILE A 544 31.34 -45.05 -4.09
CA ILE A 544 31.68 -46.42 -4.50
C ILE A 544 32.88 -46.41 -5.47
N ILE A 545 32.88 -45.52 -6.47
CA ILE A 545 33.97 -45.39 -7.43
C ILE A 545 35.29 -45.01 -6.71
N TYR A 546 35.26 -44.04 -5.82
CA TYR A 546 36.44 -43.59 -5.08
C TYR A 546 36.97 -44.66 -4.10
N GLN A 547 36.08 -45.38 -3.41
CA GLN A 547 36.42 -46.50 -2.56
C GLN A 547 37.12 -47.63 -3.37
N ARG A 548 36.59 -47.96 -4.55
CA ARG A 548 37.19 -48.93 -5.44
C ARG A 548 38.55 -48.47 -5.95
N ALA A 549 38.68 -47.22 -6.36
CA ALA A 549 39.91 -46.61 -6.79
C ALA A 549 40.97 -46.60 -5.67
N LEU A 550 40.59 -46.31 -4.44
CA LEU A 550 41.45 -46.37 -3.27
C LEU A 550 41.93 -47.79 -3.01
N GLN A 551 41.05 -48.81 -3.07
CA GLN A 551 41.41 -50.21 -2.92
C GLN A 551 42.39 -50.68 -4.00
N LEU A 552 42.21 -50.28 -5.27
CA LEU A 552 43.12 -50.62 -6.38
C LEU A 552 44.47 -49.97 -6.18
N ASN A 553 44.56 -48.72 -5.78
CA ASN A 553 45.82 -48.06 -5.49
C ASN A 553 46.55 -48.69 -4.28
N ALA A 554 45.80 -49.05 -3.23
CA ALA A 554 46.37 -49.78 -2.08
C ALA A 554 47.02 -51.16 -2.52
N ARG A 555 46.28 -51.90 -3.36
CA ARG A 555 46.82 -53.17 -3.92
C ARG A 555 48.05 -52.92 -4.79
N SER A 556 48.08 -51.87 -5.59
CA SER A 556 49.26 -51.50 -6.38
C SER A 556 50.46 -51.20 -5.50
N VAL A 557 50.28 -50.50 -4.37
CA VAL A 557 51.38 -50.26 -3.39
C VAL A 557 51.85 -51.54 -2.74
N THR A 558 50.91 -52.39 -2.26
CA THR A 558 51.30 -53.68 -1.63
C THR A 558 52.02 -54.63 -2.59
N THR A 559 51.58 -54.67 -3.86
CA THR A 559 52.24 -55.49 -4.90
C THR A 559 53.67 -54.96 -5.22
N ALA A 560 53.78 -53.61 -5.32
CA ALA A 560 55.07 -52.99 -5.55
C ALA A 560 56.06 -53.24 -4.38
N ASP A 561 55.57 -53.20 -3.13
CA ASP A 561 56.36 -53.53 -1.93
C ASP A 561 56.79 -54.97 -1.91
N ALA A 562 55.89 -55.93 -2.19
CA ALA A 562 56.23 -57.36 -2.30
C ALA A 562 57.29 -57.62 -3.34
N ILE A 563 57.21 -56.97 -4.51
CA ILE A 563 58.28 -57.12 -5.57
C ILE A 563 59.59 -56.50 -5.08
N LEU A 564 59.61 -55.43 -4.36
CA LEU A 564 60.78 -54.80 -3.76
C LEU A 564 61.43 -55.73 -2.72
N GLN A 565 60.66 -56.40 -1.88
CA GLN A 565 61.11 -57.37 -0.90
C GLN A 565 61.76 -58.57 -1.59
N GLN A 566 61.12 -59.14 -2.61
CA GLN A 566 61.69 -60.22 -3.40
C GLN A 566 63.00 -59.80 -4.09
N ALA A 567 63.09 -58.62 -4.66
CA ALA A 567 64.31 -58.11 -5.27
C ALA A 567 65.47 -57.90 -4.25
N TYR A 568 65.12 -57.55 -3.02
CA TYR A 568 66.06 -57.42 -1.92
C TYR A 568 66.60 -58.80 -1.46
N GLU A 569 65.68 -59.76 -1.36
CA GLU A 569 66.10 -61.17 -1.04
C GLU A 569 66.99 -61.76 -2.08
N LEU A 570 66.72 -61.57 -3.40
CA LEU A 570 67.56 -62.01 -4.51
C LEU A 570 68.96 -61.37 -4.52
N LYS A 571 69.12 -60.18 -3.99
CA LYS A 571 70.42 -59.51 -3.86
C LYS A 571 71.22 -60.03 -2.69
N ARG A 572 70.58 -60.66 -1.73
CA ARG A 572 71.18 -61.16 -0.49
C ARG A 572 71.56 -62.64 -0.58
N SER A 573 71.01 -63.42 -1.54
CA SER A 573 71.39 -64.75 -1.93
C SER A 573 72.53 -64.69 -2.99
#